data_0627ac65e23f137a094b4e04e0aef2fe
#
_entry.id   0627ac65e23f137a094b4e04e0aef2fe
#
_cell.length_a   1.000
_cell.length_b   1.000
_cell.length_c   1.000
_cell.angle_alpha   90.00
_cell.angle_beta   90.00
_cell.angle_gamma   90.00
#
_symmetry.space_group_name_H-M   'P 1'
#
loop_
_entity.id
_entity.type
_entity.pdbx_description
1 polymer ?
#
loop_
_entity_poly.entity_id
_entity_poly.type
_entity_poly.pdbx_seq_one_letter_code
_entity_poly.pdbx_strand_id
1 'polypeptide(L)'
;MCIRDRRGTIDTWMYDETLIPYLKQRLETYRYAAIGELHINGEQAKTPVMREVIRLAEQYQLILHIHSDAEAIQLVFGQYPEAHILWAHAGFEQASTVAELMDKQPNLMADLSFRTEIYQNGRFFPSWEQLLVKHADRFLLGIDTYEPQRWLHVGNVMLWQRALLMALPDDAARKIAYDNSEWITRRFDNFESRMPHTGLNQ
;
A
#
# COMPACT_ATOMS: atom_id res chain seq x y z
N MET A 1 -1.80 1.93 10.50
CA MET A 1 -1.38 3.09 11.34
C MET A 1 -0.71 4.08 10.43
N CYS A 2 -1.26 5.27 10.30
CA CYS A 2 -0.62 6.34 9.54
C CYS A 2 0.43 7.03 10.42
N ILE A 3 1.67 7.10 9.94
CA ILE A 3 2.79 7.75 10.66
C ILE A 3 2.63 9.28 10.68
N ARG A 4 1.74 9.81 9.84
CA ARG A 4 1.56 11.23 9.56
C ARG A 4 1.10 12.07 10.75
N ASP A 5 0.55 11.47 11.81
CA ASP A 5 -0.27 12.23 12.75
C ASP A 5 0.48 13.09 13.78
N ARG A 6 1.79 12.97 13.98
CA ARG A 6 2.44 13.74 15.07
C ARG A 6 3.94 14.05 14.99
N ARG A 7 4.73 13.57 14.04
CA ARG A 7 6.19 13.75 14.08
C ARG A 7 6.81 13.92 12.69
N GLY A 8 7.45 15.04 12.48
CA GLY A 8 8.12 15.38 11.22
C GLY A 8 7.16 15.86 10.13
N THR A 9 7.71 16.33 9.05
CA THR A 9 6.98 16.55 7.80
C THR A 9 6.96 15.27 6.98
N ILE A 10 6.11 15.21 5.97
CA ILE A 10 6.02 14.11 5.01
C ILE A 10 7.39 13.69 4.45
N ASP A 11 8.30 14.66 4.32
CA ASP A 11 9.60 14.50 3.66
C ASP A 11 10.78 14.27 4.62
N THR A 12 10.56 14.26 5.94
CA THR A 12 11.67 14.20 6.93
C THR A 12 11.48 13.15 8.02
N TRP A 13 10.34 12.50 8.10
CA TRP A 13 10.04 11.51 9.15
C TRP A 13 11.08 10.35 9.20
N MET A 14 11.66 9.97 8.05
CA MET A 14 12.66 8.90 7.95
C MET A 14 14.02 9.26 8.57
N TYR A 15 14.17 10.48 9.07
CA TYR A 15 15.34 10.94 9.83
C TYR A 15 15.03 11.20 11.31
N ASP A 16 13.77 11.01 11.76
CA ASP A 16 13.36 11.19 13.15
C ASP A 16 13.45 9.88 13.94
N GLU A 17 14.56 9.67 14.62
CA GLU A 17 14.80 8.48 15.44
C GLU A 17 13.77 8.30 16.56
N THR A 18 13.08 9.37 16.98
CA THR A 18 12.04 9.30 18.03
C THR A 18 10.78 8.56 17.56
N LEU A 19 10.65 8.33 16.25
CA LEU A 19 9.58 7.54 15.68
C LEU A 19 9.63 6.08 16.15
N ILE A 20 10.82 5.50 16.28
CA ILE A 20 10.98 4.09 16.58
C ILE A 20 10.44 3.68 17.95
N PRO A 21 10.77 4.35 19.07
CA PRO A 21 10.14 4.06 20.34
C PRO A 21 8.61 4.20 20.31
N TYR A 22 8.10 5.21 19.59
CA TYR A 22 6.66 5.41 19.41
C TYR A 22 6.02 4.21 18.68
N LEU A 23 6.61 3.76 17.55
CA LEU A 23 6.10 2.61 16.80
C LEU A 23 6.09 1.34 17.65
N LYS A 24 7.18 1.06 18.38
CA LYS A 24 7.28 -0.10 19.27
C LYS A 24 6.17 -0.09 20.31
N GLN A 25 5.99 1.03 21.01
CA GLN A 25 4.90 1.17 21.99
C GLN A 25 3.52 0.94 21.37
N ARG A 26 3.28 1.47 20.15
CA ARG A 26 2.01 1.27 19.45
C ARG A 26 1.78 -0.19 19.09
N LEU A 27 2.78 -0.86 18.54
CA LEU A 27 2.72 -2.26 18.12
C LEU A 27 2.58 -3.23 19.30
N GLU A 28 3.15 -2.90 20.46
CA GLU A 28 2.97 -3.65 21.70
C GLU A 28 1.58 -3.49 22.29
N THR A 29 0.95 -2.32 22.11
CA THR A 29 -0.34 -1.98 22.73
C THR A 29 -1.54 -2.35 21.85
N TYR A 30 -1.41 -2.21 20.53
CA TYR A 30 -2.50 -2.34 19.58
C TYR A 30 -2.14 -3.26 18.44
N ARG A 31 -3.17 -3.84 17.82
CA ARG A 31 -3.03 -4.65 16.60
C ARG A 31 -3.14 -3.76 15.37
N TYR A 32 -2.28 -4.02 14.41
CA TYR A 32 -2.28 -3.35 13.12
C TYR A 32 -2.11 -4.37 11.99
N ALA A 33 -2.75 -4.12 10.84
CA ALA A 33 -2.53 -4.88 9.61
C ALA A 33 -1.34 -4.35 8.81
N ALA A 34 -1.06 -3.05 8.94
CA ALA A 34 -0.04 -2.35 8.16
C ALA A 34 0.64 -1.23 8.93
N ILE A 35 1.82 -0.83 8.48
CA ILE A 35 2.48 0.43 8.79
C ILE A 35 2.47 1.28 7.52
N GLY A 36 1.99 2.52 7.59
CA GLY A 36 1.95 3.45 6.46
C GLY A 36 0.98 4.60 6.72
N GLU A 37 0.83 5.46 5.80
CA GLU A 37 1.49 5.58 4.51
C GLU A 37 2.90 6.15 4.67
N LEU A 38 3.90 5.45 4.13
CA LEU A 38 5.32 5.82 4.25
C LEU A 38 5.75 6.56 2.97
N HIS A 39 5.98 7.86 3.06
CA HIS A 39 6.50 8.64 1.94
C HIS A 39 8.02 8.57 1.94
N ILE A 40 8.58 7.91 0.94
CA ILE A 40 10.04 7.76 0.72
C ILE A 40 10.33 7.73 -0.77
N ASN A 41 11.56 8.08 -1.15
CA ASN A 41 12.05 7.96 -2.52
C ASN A 41 13.48 7.40 -2.53
N GLY A 42 13.77 6.49 -3.46
CA GLY A 42 15.10 5.95 -3.73
C GLY A 42 15.84 5.56 -2.44
N GLU A 43 17.04 6.11 -2.27
CA GLU A 43 17.96 5.82 -1.16
C GLU A 43 17.39 6.11 0.25
N GLN A 44 16.28 6.86 0.38
CA GLN A 44 15.63 7.07 1.67
C GLN A 44 15.12 5.74 2.28
N ALA A 45 14.89 4.72 1.45
CA ALA A 45 14.62 3.36 1.89
C ALA A 45 15.74 2.75 2.74
N LYS A 46 16.96 3.28 2.68
CA LYS A 46 18.14 2.80 3.42
C LYS A 46 18.45 3.60 4.68
N THR A 47 17.67 4.60 5.03
CA THR A 47 17.90 5.37 6.27
C THR A 47 17.80 4.46 7.49
N PRO A 48 18.51 4.77 8.59
CA PRO A 48 18.44 3.96 9.82
C PRO A 48 17.01 3.77 10.34
N VAL A 49 16.20 4.84 10.29
CA VAL A 49 14.79 4.80 10.73
C VAL A 49 13.97 3.89 9.82
N MET A 50 14.10 3.99 8.49
CA MET A 50 13.35 3.14 7.56
C MET A 50 13.76 1.66 7.70
N ARG A 51 15.04 1.35 7.90
CA ARG A 51 15.50 -0.02 8.18
C ARG A 51 14.83 -0.60 9.42
N GLU A 52 14.71 0.20 10.49
CA GLU A 52 14.05 -0.27 11.71
C GLU A 52 12.53 -0.41 11.51
N VAL A 53 11.89 0.44 10.70
CA VAL A 53 10.48 0.28 10.30
C VAL A 53 10.29 -1.02 9.53
N ILE A 54 11.17 -1.34 8.57
CA ILE A 54 11.15 -2.60 7.82
C ILE A 54 11.31 -3.80 8.77
N ARG A 55 12.27 -3.73 9.70
CA ARG A 55 12.48 -4.78 10.71
C ARG A 55 11.27 -4.99 11.61
N LEU A 56 10.60 -3.93 12.01
CA LEU A 56 9.35 -4.02 12.78
C LEU A 56 8.22 -4.64 11.94
N ALA A 57 8.10 -4.26 10.67
CA ALA A 57 7.14 -4.87 9.78
C ALA A 57 7.38 -6.38 9.61
N GLU A 58 8.63 -6.81 9.47
CA GLU A 58 9.03 -8.21 9.45
C GLU A 58 8.67 -8.92 10.76
N GLN A 59 9.08 -8.35 11.90
CA GLN A 59 8.84 -8.93 13.24
C GLN A 59 7.35 -9.14 13.52
N TYR A 60 6.50 -8.18 13.14
CA TYR A 60 5.07 -8.22 13.38
C TYR A 60 4.25 -8.71 12.17
N GLN A 61 4.93 -9.10 11.08
CA GLN A 61 4.33 -9.58 9.82
C GLN A 61 3.30 -8.60 9.23
N LEU A 62 3.63 -7.32 9.25
CA LEU A 62 2.78 -6.22 8.80
C LEU A 62 2.98 -5.92 7.31
N ILE A 63 1.93 -5.42 6.68
CA ILE A 63 2.02 -4.82 5.36
C ILE A 63 2.73 -3.47 5.49
N LEU A 64 3.64 -3.19 4.56
CA LEU A 64 4.20 -1.86 4.38
C LEU A 64 3.39 -1.13 3.32
N HIS A 65 2.67 -0.08 3.70
CA HIS A 65 1.99 0.81 2.76
C HIS A 65 2.92 1.97 2.42
N ILE A 66 3.41 2.00 1.18
CA ILE A 66 4.52 2.85 0.78
C ILE A 66 4.12 3.74 -0.39
N HIS A 67 4.27 5.05 -0.22
CA HIS A 67 4.20 6.06 -1.28
C HIS A 67 5.63 6.38 -1.74
N SER A 68 6.00 5.90 -2.93
CA SER A 68 7.38 5.99 -3.39
C SER A 68 7.53 5.81 -4.89
N ASP A 69 8.75 6.06 -5.38
CA ASP A 69 9.22 5.62 -6.69
C ASP A 69 9.52 4.10 -6.72
N ALA A 70 9.77 3.58 -7.90
CA ALA A 70 10.09 2.18 -8.13
C ALA A 70 11.41 1.74 -7.47
N GLU A 71 12.40 2.66 -7.38
CA GLU A 71 13.70 2.38 -6.78
C GLU A 71 13.55 2.07 -5.29
N ALA A 72 12.79 2.87 -4.55
CA ALA A 72 12.55 2.63 -3.13
C ALA A 72 11.87 1.27 -2.87
N ILE A 73 10.90 0.87 -3.71
CA ILE A 73 10.26 -0.45 -3.62
C ILE A 73 11.29 -1.57 -3.78
N GLN A 74 12.17 -1.49 -4.78
CA GLN A 74 13.22 -2.48 -4.99
C GLN A 74 14.19 -2.56 -3.80
N LEU A 75 14.55 -1.40 -3.22
CA LEU A 75 15.44 -1.33 -2.06
C LEU A 75 14.80 -1.89 -0.78
N VAL A 76 13.49 -1.74 -0.62
CA VAL A 76 12.76 -2.37 0.50
C VAL A 76 12.76 -3.89 0.34
N PHE A 77 12.44 -4.42 -0.84
CA PHE A 77 12.51 -5.86 -1.10
C PHE A 77 13.95 -6.41 -0.98
N GLY A 78 14.96 -5.60 -1.32
CA GLY A 78 16.37 -5.96 -1.09
C GLY A 78 16.74 -6.14 0.38
N GLN A 79 16.03 -5.49 1.30
CA GLN A 79 16.22 -5.60 2.74
C GLN A 79 15.31 -6.67 3.37
N TYR A 80 14.09 -6.84 2.84
CA TYR A 80 13.12 -7.82 3.30
C TYR A 80 12.42 -8.46 2.09
N PRO A 81 12.98 -9.54 1.53
CA PRO A 81 12.46 -10.19 0.32
C PRO A 81 11.02 -10.69 0.43
N GLU A 82 10.62 -11.12 1.62
CA GLU A 82 9.26 -11.62 1.90
C GLU A 82 8.28 -10.51 2.30
N ALA A 83 8.68 -9.24 2.21
CA ALA A 83 7.81 -8.12 2.54
C ALA A 83 6.49 -8.19 1.77
N HIS A 84 5.40 -7.87 2.43
CA HIS A 84 4.15 -7.55 1.76
C HIS A 84 4.04 -6.04 1.62
N ILE A 85 4.03 -5.55 0.40
CA ILE A 85 3.98 -4.11 0.12
C ILE A 85 2.67 -3.78 -0.58
N LEU A 86 1.97 -2.77 -0.06
CA LEU A 86 0.94 -2.03 -0.77
C LEU A 86 1.57 -0.72 -1.29
N TRP A 87 1.79 -0.65 -2.59
CA TRP A 87 2.41 0.48 -3.25
C TRP A 87 1.34 1.52 -3.57
N ALA A 88 1.37 2.65 -2.88
CA ALA A 88 0.41 3.73 -3.07
C ALA A 88 0.48 4.26 -4.51
N HIS A 89 -0.69 4.38 -5.16
CA HIS A 89 -0.88 4.94 -6.50
C HIS A 89 -0.05 4.23 -7.59
N ALA A 90 0.37 2.97 -7.37
CA ALA A 90 1.34 2.28 -8.22
C ALA A 90 2.57 3.17 -8.53
N GLY A 91 3.01 3.97 -7.53
CA GLY A 91 4.16 4.87 -7.59
C GLY A 91 4.04 6.01 -8.59
N PHE A 92 2.87 6.26 -9.17
CA PHE A 92 2.70 7.13 -10.36
C PHE A 92 3.56 6.69 -11.57
N GLU A 93 4.02 5.44 -11.55
CA GLU A 93 4.87 4.88 -12.59
C GLU A 93 4.10 4.50 -13.86
N GLN A 94 4.83 4.28 -14.93
CA GLN A 94 4.27 3.73 -16.16
C GLN A 94 3.91 2.25 -16.00
N ALA A 95 2.95 1.77 -16.78
CA ALA A 95 2.51 0.38 -16.73
C ALA A 95 3.65 -0.65 -16.91
N SER A 96 4.67 -0.33 -17.73
CA SER A 96 5.85 -1.19 -17.93
C SER A 96 6.67 -1.37 -16.66
N THR A 97 6.93 -0.28 -15.92
CA THR A 97 7.68 -0.30 -14.66
C THR A 97 6.91 -1.09 -13.58
N VAL A 98 5.60 -0.84 -13.48
CA VAL A 98 4.74 -1.56 -12.52
C VAL A 98 4.69 -3.06 -12.86
N ALA A 99 4.53 -3.41 -14.15
CA ALA A 99 4.52 -4.80 -14.61
C ALA A 99 5.84 -5.52 -14.27
N GLU A 100 6.98 -4.89 -14.56
CA GLU A 100 8.29 -5.46 -14.28
C GLU A 100 8.49 -5.74 -12.77
N LEU A 101 8.08 -4.82 -11.91
CA LEU A 101 8.16 -5.00 -10.47
C LEU A 101 7.21 -6.10 -9.98
N MET A 102 5.97 -6.13 -10.45
CA MET A 102 5.00 -7.16 -10.07
C MET A 102 5.40 -8.55 -10.57
N ASP A 103 6.06 -8.65 -11.73
CA ASP A 103 6.58 -9.93 -12.24
C ASP A 103 7.71 -10.48 -11.36
N LYS A 104 8.53 -9.60 -10.79
CA LYS A 104 9.66 -9.96 -9.91
C LYS A 104 9.26 -10.17 -8.45
N GLN A 105 8.22 -9.46 -8.00
CA GLN A 105 7.85 -9.38 -6.59
C GLN A 105 6.42 -9.88 -6.37
N PRO A 106 6.22 -11.15 -6.03
CA PRO A 106 4.90 -11.74 -5.89
C PRO A 106 4.05 -11.12 -4.77
N ASN A 107 4.68 -10.52 -3.77
CA ASN A 107 4.04 -9.89 -2.62
C ASN A 107 3.82 -8.38 -2.79
N LEU A 108 4.04 -7.84 -4.00
CA LEU A 108 3.76 -6.45 -4.32
C LEU A 108 2.31 -6.29 -4.77
N MET A 109 1.54 -5.49 -4.04
CA MET A 109 0.21 -4.99 -4.43
C MET A 109 0.29 -3.49 -4.67
N ALA A 110 -0.67 -2.93 -5.39
CA ALA A 110 -0.76 -1.49 -5.62
C ALA A 110 -2.20 -1.00 -5.60
N ASP A 111 -2.42 0.24 -5.15
CA ASP A 111 -3.72 0.89 -5.30
C ASP A 111 -3.75 1.85 -6.51
N LEU A 112 -4.98 2.15 -6.93
CA LEU A 112 -5.25 3.00 -8.08
C LEU A 112 -5.80 4.39 -7.69
N SER A 113 -5.57 4.83 -6.45
CA SER A 113 -5.90 6.20 -6.05
C SER A 113 -5.13 7.18 -6.93
N PHE A 114 -5.72 8.32 -7.27
CA PHE A 114 -5.13 9.34 -8.14
C PHE A 114 -4.75 8.93 -9.57
N ARG A 115 -5.02 7.70 -9.99
CA ARG A 115 -4.61 7.18 -11.30
C ARG A 115 -5.70 7.32 -12.37
N THR A 116 -6.42 8.46 -12.36
CA THR A 116 -7.52 8.69 -13.33
C THR A 116 -7.05 8.76 -14.78
N GLU A 117 -5.76 8.99 -15.03
CA GLU A 117 -5.17 9.03 -16.36
C GLU A 117 -5.12 7.66 -17.04
N ILE A 118 -5.16 6.56 -16.28
CA ILE A 118 -5.07 5.20 -16.85
C ILE A 118 -6.30 4.78 -17.65
N TYR A 119 -7.44 5.42 -17.39
CA TYR A 119 -8.69 5.17 -18.11
C TYR A 119 -9.46 6.47 -18.31
N GLN A 120 -9.53 6.95 -19.55
CA GLN A 120 -10.20 8.19 -19.90
C GLN A 120 -10.98 8.05 -21.21
N ASN A 121 -12.13 8.73 -21.30
CA ASN A 121 -12.95 8.75 -22.51
C ASN A 121 -13.33 7.35 -23.02
N GLY A 122 -13.57 6.40 -22.11
CA GLY A 122 -13.94 5.03 -22.44
C GLY A 122 -12.78 4.17 -22.94
N ARG A 123 -11.52 4.57 -22.74
CA ARG A 123 -10.34 3.85 -23.21
C ARG A 123 -9.26 3.80 -22.15
N PHE A 124 -8.59 2.65 -22.07
CA PHE A 124 -7.38 2.53 -21.28
C PHE A 124 -6.21 3.27 -21.94
N PHE A 125 -5.36 3.87 -21.12
CA PHE A 125 -4.03 4.27 -21.55
C PHE A 125 -3.21 3.02 -21.93
N PRO A 126 -2.35 3.10 -22.95
CA PRO A 126 -1.63 1.93 -23.44
C PRO A 126 -0.98 1.10 -22.32
N SER A 127 -1.07 -0.22 -22.45
CA SER A 127 -0.51 -1.24 -21.53
C SER A 127 -1.19 -1.37 -20.15
N TRP A 128 -2.00 -0.41 -19.71
CA TRP A 128 -2.69 -0.51 -18.40
C TRP A 128 -3.76 -1.59 -18.37
N GLU A 129 -4.55 -1.75 -19.46
CA GLU A 129 -5.53 -2.83 -19.53
C GLU A 129 -4.88 -4.20 -19.38
N GLN A 130 -3.80 -4.45 -20.13
CA GLN A 130 -3.06 -5.71 -20.08
C GLN A 130 -2.47 -5.94 -18.67
N LEU A 131 -1.91 -4.92 -18.06
CA LEU A 131 -1.36 -4.97 -16.71
C LEU A 131 -2.44 -5.31 -15.67
N LEU A 132 -3.57 -4.61 -15.70
CA LEU A 132 -4.68 -4.83 -14.76
C LEU A 132 -5.32 -6.21 -14.92
N VAL A 133 -5.38 -6.75 -16.14
CA VAL A 133 -5.88 -8.11 -16.39
C VAL A 133 -4.86 -9.16 -15.93
N LYS A 134 -3.58 -8.98 -16.26
CA LYS A 134 -2.50 -9.93 -15.92
C LYS A 134 -2.32 -10.07 -14.41
N HIS A 135 -2.35 -8.94 -13.70
CA HIS A 135 -2.12 -8.86 -12.25
C HIS A 135 -3.36 -8.44 -11.47
N ALA A 136 -4.54 -8.86 -11.95
CA ALA A 136 -5.82 -8.45 -11.34
C ALA A 136 -5.94 -8.77 -9.85
N ASP A 137 -5.25 -9.79 -9.38
CA ASP A 137 -5.18 -10.23 -7.99
C ASP A 137 -4.33 -9.35 -7.07
N ARG A 138 -3.71 -8.28 -7.63
CA ARG A 138 -2.76 -7.43 -6.88
C ARG A 138 -3.05 -5.94 -6.96
N PHE A 139 -4.16 -5.54 -7.59
CA PHE A 139 -4.60 -4.15 -7.60
C PHE A 139 -5.78 -3.93 -6.68
N LEU A 140 -5.84 -2.74 -6.07
CA LEU A 140 -6.95 -2.27 -5.25
C LEU A 140 -7.46 -0.92 -5.76
N LEU A 141 -8.74 -0.66 -5.55
CA LEU A 141 -9.27 0.68 -5.69
C LEU A 141 -8.96 1.48 -4.41
N GLY A 142 -8.72 2.77 -4.60
CA GLY A 142 -8.52 3.70 -3.51
C GLY A 142 -9.04 5.09 -3.88
N ILE A 143 -9.32 5.93 -2.89
CA ILE A 143 -9.81 7.30 -3.10
C ILE A 143 -8.80 8.33 -2.59
N ASP A 144 -8.11 8.01 -1.51
CA ASP A 144 -7.15 8.86 -0.82
C ASP A 144 -7.70 10.26 -0.51
N THR A 145 -8.61 10.31 0.45
CA THR A 145 -9.26 11.55 0.91
C THR A 145 -8.47 12.22 2.04
N TYR A 146 -7.17 12.45 1.85
CA TYR A 146 -6.27 13.02 2.85
C TYR A 146 -6.55 14.49 3.20
N GLU A 147 -7.26 15.22 2.33
CA GLU A 147 -7.69 16.59 2.53
C GLU A 147 -9.22 16.73 2.52
N PRO A 148 -9.81 17.64 3.34
CA PRO A 148 -11.27 17.84 3.38
C PRO A 148 -11.91 18.15 2.02
N GLN A 149 -11.19 18.89 1.16
CA GLN A 149 -11.66 19.27 -0.18
C GLN A 149 -11.85 18.06 -1.08
N ARG A 150 -11.07 17.00 -0.91
CA ARG A 150 -11.17 15.78 -1.71
C ARG A 150 -12.46 15.01 -1.48
N TRP A 151 -13.10 15.17 -0.31
CA TRP A 151 -14.40 14.57 -0.04
C TRP A 151 -15.49 15.07 -0.98
N LEU A 152 -15.37 16.30 -1.50
CA LEU A 152 -16.28 16.86 -2.48
C LEU A 152 -16.24 16.14 -3.84
N HIS A 153 -15.16 15.43 -4.13
CA HIS A 153 -14.92 14.74 -5.40
C HIS A 153 -15.09 13.22 -5.32
N VAL A 154 -15.36 12.65 -4.14
CA VAL A 154 -15.53 11.21 -3.93
C VAL A 154 -16.51 10.59 -4.92
N GLY A 155 -17.66 11.22 -5.13
CA GLY A 155 -18.67 10.74 -6.09
C GLY A 155 -18.13 10.62 -7.52
N ASN A 156 -17.36 11.61 -7.98
CA ASN A 156 -16.75 11.59 -9.31
C ASN A 156 -15.66 10.49 -9.42
N VAL A 157 -14.85 10.32 -8.39
CA VAL A 157 -13.83 9.25 -8.35
C VAL A 157 -14.49 7.88 -8.39
N MET A 158 -15.56 7.67 -7.63
CA MET A 158 -16.34 6.43 -7.64
C MET A 158 -17.00 6.14 -9.00
N LEU A 159 -17.50 7.17 -9.68
CA LEU A 159 -18.05 7.03 -11.03
C LEU A 159 -16.97 6.62 -12.03
N TRP A 160 -15.80 7.24 -11.95
CA TRP A 160 -14.64 6.86 -12.76
C TRP A 160 -14.19 5.42 -12.49
N GLN A 161 -14.07 5.01 -11.21
CA GLN A 161 -13.73 3.64 -10.83
C GLN A 161 -14.72 2.63 -11.38
N ARG A 162 -16.03 2.91 -11.32
CA ARG A 162 -17.07 2.06 -11.92
C ARG A 162 -16.89 1.92 -13.42
N ALA A 163 -16.62 3.02 -14.11
CA ALA A 163 -16.40 3.00 -15.55
C ALA A 163 -15.16 2.19 -15.95
N LEU A 164 -14.07 2.30 -15.19
CA LEU A 164 -12.88 1.50 -15.36
C LEU A 164 -13.18 0.01 -15.16
N LEU A 165 -13.86 -0.36 -14.06
CA LEU A 165 -14.22 -1.75 -13.77
C LEU A 165 -15.12 -2.35 -14.84
N MET A 166 -16.09 -1.61 -15.35
CA MET A 166 -17.00 -2.06 -16.42
C MET A 166 -16.28 -2.29 -17.76
N ALA A 167 -15.08 -1.73 -17.94
CA ALA A 167 -14.26 -1.93 -19.14
C ALA A 167 -13.29 -3.11 -19.03
N LEU A 168 -13.17 -3.72 -17.83
CA LEU A 168 -12.34 -4.91 -17.58
C LEU A 168 -13.18 -6.18 -17.68
N PRO A 169 -12.55 -7.35 -17.92
CA PRO A 169 -13.22 -8.66 -17.75
C PRO A 169 -13.77 -8.80 -16.32
N ASP A 170 -14.94 -9.42 -16.18
CA ASP A 170 -15.68 -9.52 -14.90
C ASP A 170 -14.83 -10.09 -13.75
N ASP A 171 -13.99 -11.11 -14.00
CA ASP A 171 -13.13 -11.70 -12.97
C ASP A 171 -12.06 -10.70 -12.49
N ALA A 172 -11.43 -9.97 -13.41
CA ALA A 172 -10.44 -8.94 -13.07
C ALA A 172 -11.11 -7.78 -12.31
N ALA A 173 -12.26 -7.32 -12.79
CA ALA A 173 -13.03 -6.26 -12.14
C ALA A 173 -13.42 -6.63 -10.70
N ARG A 174 -13.89 -7.86 -10.46
CA ARG A 174 -14.28 -8.35 -9.13
C ARG A 174 -13.09 -8.42 -8.18
N LYS A 175 -11.94 -8.93 -8.63
CA LYS A 175 -10.72 -8.99 -7.83
C LYS A 175 -10.28 -7.59 -7.39
N ILE A 176 -10.18 -6.67 -8.34
CA ILE A 176 -9.73 -5.28 -8.08
C ILE A 176 -10.72 -4.52 -7.19
N ALA A 177 -12.03 -4.72 -7.41
CA ALA A 177 -13.06 -4.02 -6.66
C ALA A 177 -13.24 -4.52 -5.23
N TYR A 178 -13.04 -5.82 -4.99
CA TYR A 178 -13.46 -6.44 -3.74
C TYR A 178 -12.50 -7.52 -3.22
N ASP A 179 -12.23 -8.61 -3.98
CA ASP A 179 -11.58 -9.81 -3.44
C ASP A 179 -10.19 -9.50 -2.84
N ASN A 180 -9.43 -8.60 -3.48
CA ASN A 180 -8.08 -8.26 -3.02
C ASN A 180 -8.10 -7.50 -1.69
N SER A 181 -9.12 -6.69 -1.43
CA SER A 181 -9.26 -5.98 -0.15
C SER A 181 -9.57 -6.92 1.02
N GLU A 182 -10.27 -8.02 0.76
CA GLU A 182 -10.51 -9.07 1.77
C GLU A 182 -9.21 -9.70 2.26
N TRP A 183 -8.19 -9.82 1.40
CA TRP A 183 -6.90 -10.37 1.81
C TRP A 183 -6.26 -9.55 2.94
N ILE A 184 -6.37 -8.22 2.90
CA ILE A 184 -5.87 -7.34 3.97
C ILE A 184 -6.63 -7.59 5.26
N THR A 185 -7.97 -7.69 5.21
CA THR A 185 -8.80 -7.91 6.40
C THR A 185 -8.61 -9.30 6.99
N ARG A 186 -8.55 -10.35 6.17
CA ARG A 186 -8.28 -11.72 6.63
C ARG A 186 -6.90 -11.87 7.25
N ARG A 187 -5.91 -11.12 6.78
CA ARG A 187 -4.56 -11.10 7.38
C ARG A 187 -4.60 -10.52 8.79
N PHE A 188 -5.46 -9.53 9.04
CA PHE A 188 -5.71 -8.98 10.37
C PHE A 188 -6.38 -9.99 11.30
N ASP A 189 -7.39 -10.72 10.83
CA ASP A 189 -8.12 -11.73 11.61
C ASP A 189 -7.23 -12.94 11.97
N ASN A 190 -6.39 -13.40 11.05
CA ASN A 190 -5.47 -14.52 11.29
C ASN A 190 -4.36 -14.19 12.30
N PHE A 191 -4.12 -12.92 12.60
CA PHE A 191 -3.20 -12.51 13.65
C PHE A 191 -3.71 -12.84 15.06
N GLU A 192 -5.03 -12.96 15.25
CA GLU A 192 -5.63 -13.33 16.54
C GLU A 192 -5.22 -14.73 17.02
N SER A 193 -5.03 -15.66 16.10
CA SER A 193 -4.68 -17.05 16.42
C SER A 193 -3.20 -17.27 16.77
N ARG A 194 -2.33 -16.28 16.59
CA ARG A 194 -0.87 -16.42 16.70
C ARG A 194 -0.23 -15.71 17.89
N MET A 195 -0.95 -14.82 18.57
CA MET A 195 -0.41 -14.17 19.76
C MET A 195 -0.66 -15.02 20.99
N PRO A 196 0.36 -15.23 21.86
CA PRO A 196 0.11 -15.80 23.17
C PRO A 196 -0.89 -14.87 23.90
N HIS A 197 -1.96 -15.44 24.42
CA HIS A 197 -2.90 -14.74 25.29
C HIS A 197 -2.11 -14.16 26.48
N THR A 198 -1.61 -12.94 26.37
CA THR A 198 -1.19 -12.18 27.52
C THR A 198 -2.46 -11.85 28.27
N GLY A 199 -2.71 -12.59 29.36
CA GLY A 199 -3.89 -12.46 30.21
C GLY A 199 -3.99 -11.03 30.74
N LEU A 200 -4.87 -10.28 30.14
CA LEU A 200 -5.51 -9.11 30.71
C LEU A 200 -6.98 -9.46 30.90
N ASN A 201 -7.20 -10.41 31.81
CA ASN A 201 -8.44 -10.48 32.58
C ASN A 201 -8.22 -9.59 33.80
N GLN A 202 -8.76 -8.39 33.78
CA GLN A 202 -9.49 -7.71 34.89
C GLN A 202 -9.73 -6.26 34.51
#